data_e6d8796534bf434cde51ca3923fe6271
#
_entry.id   e6d8796534bf434cde51ca3923fe6271
#
_cell.length_a   1.000
_cell.length_b   1.000
_cell.length_c   1.000
_cell.angle_alpha   90.00
_cell.angle_beta   90.00
_cell.angle_gamma   90.00
#
_symmetry.space_group_name_H-M   'P 1'
#
loop_
_entity.id
_entity.type
_entity.pdbx_description
1 polymer ?
#
loop_
_entity_poly.entity_id
_entity_poly.type
_entity_poly.pdbx_seq_one_letter_code
_entity_poly.pdbx_strand_id
1 'polypeptide(L)'
;MAAFTAQDVKTLREKTGCGMMDCKKALTNADGDMDKAIDFLREQGLAKAAKKASRIAAEGVAYATTNADASVGVVIEVNAETDFVAKNDSFMDFVKACAQTVIEQNPADVDELLTLKAAGTEQTVAELLQEKIQTIGENIKIRRFERMEGACVAYVHAGGKSGVLVNFTTDIAVNDEFIAYGKDVAMQIAALNTPYLTEADVPAEVIEHEKEVMRQQVINEGKPEAIADKIVMGKIGKFYKENCLVDQEFVKDNKQTIKQYTNNTAKALGGSIEIAKFVRFEKGEGIEKRNDDFAAEVASMM
;
A
#
# COMPACT_ATOMS: atom_id res chain seq x y z
N MET A 1 -23.42 45.03 6.94
CA MET A 1 -24.09 43.88 6.32
C MET A 1 -22.97 42.96 5.83
N ALA A 2 -23.10 41.64 5.93
CA ALA A 2 -22.06 40.73 5.44
C ALA A 2 -21.90 40.97 3.93
N ALA A 3 -20.66 41.11 3.44
CA ALA A 3 -20.34 41.36 2.04
C ALA A 3 -20.63 40.12 1.12
N PHE A 4 -21.22 39.06 1.66
CA PHE A 4 -21.54 37.80 0.96
C PHE A 4 -22.85 37.17 1.47
N THR A 5 -23.44 36.29 0.66
CA THR A 5 -24.72 35.61 0.90
C THR A 5 -24.50 34.14 1.32
N ALA A 6 -25.59 33.45 1.78
CA ALA A 6 -25.56 32.03 2.02
C ALA A 6 -25.29 31.23 0.72
N GLN A 7 -25.68 31.77 -0.44
CA GLN A 7 -25.39 31.17 -1.73
C GLN A 7 -23.90 31.18 -2.07
N ASP A 8 -23.19 32.29 -1.72
CA ASP A 8 -21.74 32.39 -1.91
C ASP A 8 -21.00 31.37 -1.05
N VAL A 9 -21.46 31.16 0.20
CA VAL A 9 -20.91 30.11 1.07
C VAL A 9 -21.12 28.71 0.45
N LYS A 10 -22.31 28.45 -0.12
CA LYS A 10 -22.60 27.19 -0.80
C LYS A 10 -21.71 27.02 -2.03
N THR A 11 -21.56 28.05 -2.85
CA THR A 11 -20.72 28.06 -4.05
C THR A 11 -19.24 27.80 -3.70
N LEU A 12 -18.73 28.48 -2.65
CA LEU A 12 -17.36 28.22 -2.18
C LEU A 12 -17.16 26.80 -1.68
N ARG A 13 -18.14 26.24 -0.96
CA ARG A 13 -18.12 24.87 -0.51
C ARG A 13 -18.13 23.87 -1.69
N GLU A 14 -18.95 24.09 -2.71
CA GLU A 14 -19.00 23.25 -3.92
C GLU A 14 -17.68 23.29 -4.69
N LYS A 15 -17.00 24.45 -4.73
CA LYS A 15 -15.69 24.61 -5.38
C LYS A 15 -14.53 23.99 -4.62
N THR A 16 -14.56 24.02 -3.28
CA THR A 16 -13.40 23.68 -2.44
C THR A 16 -13.57 22.40 -1.63
N GLY A 17 -14.79 21.84 -1.56
CA GLY A 17 -15.10 20.71 -0.70
C GLY A 17 -15.01 20.97 0.81
N CYS A 18 -14.63 22.19 1.23
CA CYS A 18 -14.42 22.53 2.63
C CYS A 18 -15.73 22.58 3.44
N GLY A 19 -15.61 22.50 4.76
CA GLY A 19 -16.76 22.61 5.66
C GLY A 19 -17.47 23.96 5.54
N MET A 20 -18.83 23.97 5.70
CA MET A 20 -19.65 25.19 5.55
C MET A 20 -19.18 26.34 6.46
N MET A 21 -18.75 26.03 7.70
CA MET A 21 -18.28 27.03 8.66
C MET A 21 -16.90 27.58 8.28
N ASP A 22 -16.03 26.76 7.70
CA ASP A 22 -14.73 27.20 7.19
C ASP A 22 -14.91 28.11 5.97
N CYS A 23 -15.81 27.78 5.04
CA CYS A 23 -16.16 28.62 3.90
C CYS A 23 -16.75 29.98 4.34
N LYS A 24 -17.67 29.96 5.32
CA LYS A 24 -18.22 31.22 5.89
C LYS A 24 -17.12 32.09 6.51
N LYS A 25 -16.22 31.48 7.29
CA LYS A 25 -15.09 32.17 7.91
C LYS A 25 -14.14 32.75 6.84
N ALA A 26 -13.86 31.98 5.79
CA ALA A 26 -13.01 32.43 4.69
C ALA A 26 -13.60 33.65 3.98
N LEU A 27 -14.88 33.60 3.59
CA LEU A 27 -15.57 34.71 2.97
C LEU A 27 -15.63 35.94 3.90
N THR A 28 -15.78 35.75 5.21
CA THR A 28 -15.71 36.84 6.18
C THR A 28 -14.34 37.52 6.16
N ASN A 29 -13.25 36.73 6.16
CA ASN A 29 -11.87 37.30 6.15
C ASN A 29 -11.49 37.91 4.80
N ALA A 30 -12.14 37.46 3.73
CA ALA A 30 -11.91 37.95 2.35
C ALA A 30 -12.88 39.05 1.93
N ASP A 31 -13.68 39.63 2.86
CA ASP A 31 -14.70 40.62 2.57
C ASP A 31 -15.64 40.23 1.41
N GLY A 32 -15.94 38.95 1.27
CA GLY A 32 -16.80 38.38 0.24
C GLY A 32 -16.10 38.05 -1.09
N ASP A 33 -14.80 38.33 -1.21
CA ASP A 33 -14.01 38.01 -2.39
C ASP A 33 -13.77 36.46 -2.46
N MET A 34 -14.24 35.82 -3.52
CA MET A 34 -14.22 34.38 -3.70
C MET A 34 -12.78 33.84 -3.83
N ASP A 35 -11.94 34.54 -4.60
CA ASP A 35 -10.57 34.06 -4.88
C ASP A 35 -9.69 34.21 -3.64
N LYS A 36 -9.79 35.35 -2.94
CA LYS A 36 -9.10 35.50 -1.64
C LYS A 36 -9.61 34.54 -0.57
N ALA A 37 -10.89 34.15 -0.61
CA ALA A 37 -11.43 33.15 0.31
C ALA A 37 -10.86 31.76 0.01
N ILE A 38 -10.64 31.40 -1.25
CA ILE A 38 -9.96 30.15 -1.65
C ILE A 38 -8.51 30.17 -1.14
N ASP A 39 -7.76 31.23 -1.34
CA ASP A 39 -6.39 31.36 -0.85
C ASP A 39 -6.32 31.26 0.68
N PHE A 40 -7.23 31.92 1.39
CA PHE A 40 -7.34 31.80 2.84
C PHE A 40 -7.62 30.38 3.30
N LEU A 41 -8.48 29.64 2.59
CA LEU A 41 -8.74 28.24 2.88
C LEU A 41 -7.49 27.35 2.66
N ARG A 42 -6.71 27.63 1.63
CA ARG A 42 -5.43 26.95 1.37
C ARG A 42 -4.42 27.19 2.51
N GLU A 43 -4.22 28.44 2.91
CA GLU A 43 -3.34 28.79 4.04
C GLU A 43 -3.78 28.13 5.36
N GLN A 44 -5.09 28.16 5.65
CA GLN A 44 -5.65 27.48 6.83
C GLN A 44 -5.51 25.96 6.74
N GLY A 45 -5.56 25.40 5.53
CA GLY A 45 -5.34 23.98 5.27
C GLY A 45 -3.93 23.54 5.67
N LEU A 46 -2.89 24.30 5.31
CA LEU A 46 -1.51 24.07 5.75
C LEU A 46 -1.39 24.02 7.27
N ALA A 47 -1.95 24.98 7.98
CA ALA A 47 -1.90 25.04 9.43
C ALA A 47 -2.65 23.88 10.09
N LYS A 48 -3.79 23.47 9.53
CA LYS A 48 -4.57 22.31 10.02
C LYS A 48 -3.85 20.98 9.74
N ALA A 49 -3.24 20.83 8.55
CA ALA A 49 -2.45 19.66 8.20
C ALA A 49 -1.25 19.49 9.14
N ALA A 50 -0.50 20.56 9.41
CA ALA A 50 0.62 20.56 10.34
C ALA A 50 0.21 20.12 11.77
N LYS A 51 -0.95 20.57 12.26
CA LYS A 51 -1.48 20.15 13.57
C LYS A 51 -1.89 18.68 13.62
N LYS A 52 -2.27 18.09 12.49
CA LYS A 52 -2.68 16.68 12.40
C LYS A 52 -1.52 15.75 12.13
N ALA A 53 -0.38 16.24 11.61
CA ALA A 53 0.75 15.42 11.20
C ALA A 53 1.33 14.51 12.30
N SER A 54 1.13 14.87 13.57
CA SER A 54 1.54 14.07 14.73
C SER A 54 0.55 12.97 15.12
N ARG A 55 -0.66 12.93 14.53
CA ARG A 55 -1.65 11.90 14.85
C ARG A 55 -1.28 10.59 14.17
N ILE A 56 -1.51 9.48 14.88
CA ILE A 56 -1.25 8.14 14.34
C ILE A 56 -2.21 7.89 13.18
N ALA A 57 -1.65 7.55 12.02
CA ALA A 57 -2.35 7.16 10.80
C ALA A 57 -1.89 5.76 10.43
N ALA A 58 -2.52 4.73 11.02
CA ALA A 58 -2.18 3.32 10.81
C ALA A 58 -3.20 2.58 9.93
N GLU A 59 -4.29 3.25 9.57
CA GLU A 59 -5.30 2.77 8.62
C GLU A 59 -5.03 3.34 7.20
N GLY A 60 -5.98 3.26 6.29
CA GLY A 60 -5.82 3.69 4.89
C GLY A 60 -5.76 2.49 3.93
N VAL A 61 -4.92 2.56 2.89
CA VAL A 61 -4.83 1.51 1.88
C VAL A 61 -3.40 1.25 1.42
N ALA A 62 -3.11 -0.02 1.10
CA ALA A 62 -2.03 -0.43 0.22
C ALA A 62 -2.65 -0.74 -1.16
N TYR A 63 -2.33 0.08 -2.15
CA TYR A 63 -2.89 0.03 -3.49
C TYR A 63 -1.83 -0.35 -4.51
N ALA A 64 -2.19 -1.20 -5.47
CA ALA A 64 -1.30 -1.60 -6.55
C ALA A 64 -2.03 -1.51 -7.89
N THR A 65 -1.33 -1.03 -8.92
CA THR A 65 -1.84 -0.89 -10.28
C THR A 65 -0.72 -0.97 -11.31
N THR A 66 -1.07 -1.11 -12.58
CA THR A 66 -0.14 -1.04 -13.72
C THR A 66 -0.65 -0.02 -14.73
N ASN A 67 0.24 0.41 -15.64
CA ASN A 67 -0.18 1.08 -16.86
C ASN A 67 -0.95 0.12 -17.79
N ALA A 68 -1.47 0.65 -18.91
CA ALA A 68 -2.39 -0.08 -19.78
C ALA A 68 -1.78 -1.35 -20.43
N ASP A 69 -0.48 -1.34 -20.72
CA ASP A 69 0.23 -2.47 -21.34
C ASP A 69 0.99 -3.34 -20.33
N ALA A 70 0.81 -3.06 -19.04
CA ALA A 70 1.46 -3.74 -17.93
C ALA A 70 3.00 -3.72 -17.96
N SER A 71 3.59 -2.75 -18.69
CA SER A 71 5.04 -2.55 -18.76
C SER A 71 5.61 -1.76 -17.58
N VAL A 72 4.77 -1.11 -16.81
CA VAL A 72 5.11 -0.40 -15.56
C VAL A 72 4.05 -0.68 -14.52
N GLY A 73 4.48 -1.05 -13.32
CA GLY A 73 3.61 -1.24 -12.18
C GLY A 73 4.05 -0.42 -10.97
N VAL A 74 3.11 -0.15 -10.09
CA VAL A 74 3.35 0.52 -8.82
C VAL A 74 2.54 -0.14 -7.70
N VAL A 75 3.14 -0.20 -6.52
CA VAL A 75 2.44 -0.42 -5.25
C VAL A 75 2.72 0.77 -4.35
N ILE A 76 1.68 1.31 -3.72
CA ILE A 76 1.75 2.51 -2.88
C ILE A 76 0.95 2.30 -1.59
N GLU A 77 1.48 2.78 -0.48
CA GLU A 77 0.78 2.82 0.81
C GLU A 77 0.45 4.26 1.17
N VAL A 78 -0.86 4.53 1.32
CA VAL A 78 -1.37 5.82 1.80
C VAL A 78 -2.16 5.59 3.06
N ASN A 79 -1.70 6.16 4.16
CA ASN A 79 -2.27 5.98 5.48
C ASN A 79 -3.26 7.08 5.83
N ALA A 80 -4.23 6.75 6.68
CA ALA A 80 -5.22 7.63 7.30
C ALA A 80 -5.43 7.23 8.76
N GLU A 81 -6.17 8.05 9.53
CA GLU A 81 -6.44 7.78 10.95
C GLU A 81 -7.45 6.64 11.14
N THR A 82 -8.46 6.53 10.25
CA THR A 82 -9.56 5.56 10.36
C THR A 82 -9.73 4.71 9.10
N ASP A 83 -10.33 3.54 9.26
CA ASP A 83 -10.68 2.63 8.15
C ASP A 83 -11.87 3.13 7.30
N PHE A 84 -12.67 4.07 7.80
CA PHE A 84 -13.76 4.71 7.05
C PHE A 84 -13.22 5.49 5.86
N VAL A 85 -12.06 6.13 5.99
CA VAL A 85 -11.42 6.90 4.92
C VAL A 85 -11.04 6.01 3.74
N ALA A 86 -10.62 4.78 3.98
CA ALA A 86 -10.30 3.81 2.94
C ALA A 86 -11.49 3.49 2.00
N LYS A 87 -12.73 3.74 2.44
CA LYS A 87 -13.97 3.55 1.67
C LYS A 87 -14.47 4.84 1.02
N ASN A 88 -13.77 5.95 1.23
CA ASN A 88 -14.15 7.25 0.68
C ASN A 88 -13.63 7.38 -0.76
N ASP A 89 -14.51 7.63 -1.71
CA ASP A 89 -14.16 7.76 -3.13
C ASP A 89 -13.11 8.86 -3.36
N SER A 90 -13.26 10.02 -2.71
CA SER A 90 -12.30 11.13 -2.84
C SER A 90 -10.90 10.77 -2.34
N PHE A 91 -10.78 9.93 -1.30
CA PHE A 91 -9.51 9.40 -0.84
C PHE A 91 -8.94 8.39 -1.85
N MET A 92 -9.76 7.48 -2.36
CA MET A 92 -9.32 6.51 -3.36
C MET A 92 -8.91 7.16 -4.67
N ASP A 93 -9.56 8.23 -5.09
CA ASP A 93 -9.18 8.99 -6.28
C ASP A 93 -7.82 9.68 -6.09
N PHE A 94 -7.55 10.20 -4.89
CA PHE A 94 -6.21 10.71 -4.53
C PHE A 94 -5.14 9.61 -4.59
N VAL A 95 -5.41 8.43 -4.01
CA VAL A 95 -4.47 7.29 -4.03
C VAL A 95 -4.15 6.88 -5.47
N LYS A 96 -5.19 6.78 -6.33
CA LYS A 96 -5.02 6.45 -7.75
C LYS A 96 -4.24 7.51 -8.51
N ALA A 97 -4.50 8.80 -8.26
CA ALA A 97 -3.76 9.89 -8.86
C ALA A 97 -2.27 9.85 -8.47
N CYS A 98 -1.96 9.58 -7.19
CA CYS A 98 -0.58 9.38 -6.73
C CYS A 98 0.08 8.19 -7.44
N ALA A 99 -0.60 7.04 -7.50
CA ALA A 99 -0.08 5.84 -8.17
C ALA A 99 0.18 6.10 -9.66
N GLN A 100 -0.75 6.77 -10.35
CA GLN A 100 -0.59 7.15 -11.75
C GLN A 100 0.56 8.14 -11.96
N THR A 101 0.74 9.10 -11.05
CA THR A 101 1.87 10.03 -11.08
C THR A 101 3.20 9.29 -10.97
N VAL A 102 3.30 8.29 -10.09
CA VAL A 102 4.50 7.45 -9.96
C VAL A 102 4.76 6.66 -11.25
N ILE A 103 3.73 6.11 -11.88
CA ILE A 103 3.85 5.39 -13.15
C ILE A 103 4.42 6.32 -14.24
N GLU A 104 3.85 7.52 -14.38
CA GLU A 104 4.13 8.43 -15.50
C GLU A 104 5.44 9.21 -15.33
N GLN A 105 5.78 9.63 -14.10
CA GLN A 105 6.86 10.57 -13.85
C GLN A 105 8.06 9.98 -13.11
N ASN A 106 7.96 8.73 -12.63
CA ASN A 106 9.06 7.96 -12.00
C ASN A 106 9.84 8.73 -10.93
N PRO A 107 9.18 9.28 -9.89
CA PRO A 107 9.89 9.94 -8.78
C PRO A 107 10.77 8.94 -8.03
N ALA A 108 11.89 9.41 -7.50
CA ALA A 108 12.84 8.59 -6.75
C ALA A 108 12.30 8.22 -5.35
N ASP A 109 11.50 9.11 -4.74
CA ASP A 109 10.94 8.93 -3.40
C ASP A 109 9.64 9.75 -3.21
N VAL A 110 9.09 9.68 -1.98
CA VAL A 110 7.86 10.40 -1.62
C VAL A 110 8.07 11.91 -1.62
N ASP A 111 9.25 12.38 -1.26
CA ASP A 111 9.53 13.83 -1.20
C ASP A 111 9.53 14.42 -2.61
N GLU A 112 10.14 13.73 -3.59
CA GLU A 112 10.06 14.11 -4.98
C GLU A 112 8.62 13.99 -5.51
N LEU A 113 7.90 12.88 -5.22
CA LEU A 113 6.51 12.69 -5.63
C LEU A 113 5.63 13.87 -5.20
N LEU A 114 5.80 14.38 -4.00
CA LEU A 114 5.03 15.50 -3.48
C LEU A 114 5.20 16.79 -4.30
N THR A 115 6.33 16.98 -4.98
CA THR A 115 6.62 18.18 -5.80
C THR A 115 6.04 18.09 -7.21
N LEU A 116 5.70 16.90 -7.69
CA LEU A 116 5.23 16.66 -9.04
C LEU A 116 3.75 17.01 -9.19
N LYS A 117 3.32 17.37 -10.41
CA LYS A 117 1.90 17.51 -10.74
C LYS A 117 1.21 16.16 -10.66
N ALA A 118 0.15 16.08 -9.89
CA ALA A 118 -0.64 14.88 -9.76
C ALA A 118 -1.35 14.56 -11.09
N ALA A 119 -1.30 13.30 -11.50
CA ALA A 119 -1.90 12.85 -12.75
C ALA A 119 -3.37 13.28 -12.87
N GLY A 120 -3.72 13.85 -14.02
CA GLY A 120 -5.07 14.34 -14.31
C GLY A 120 -5.43 15.67 -13.66
N THR A 121 -4.49 16.39 -13.04
CA THR A 121 -4.73 17.70 -12.39
C THR A 121 -3.63 18.71 -12.70
N GLU A 122 -3.89 19.97 -12.40
CA GLU A 122 -2.87 21.03 -12.45
C GLU A 122 -2.17 21.23 -11.09
N GLN A 123 -2.66 20.59 -10.04
CA GLN A 123 -2.12 20.69 -8.68
C GLN A 123 -0.93 19.74 -8.51
N THR A 124 0.00 20.11 -7.63
CA THR A 124 1.02 19.17 -7.16
C THR A 124 0.39 18.12 -6.25
N VAL A 125 1.07 16.98 -6.10
CA VAL A 125 0.63 15.93 -5.15
C VAL A 125 0.55 16.48 -3.72
N ALA A 126 1.46 17.38 -3.33
CA ALA A 126 1.42 18.05 -2.02
C ALA A 126 0.17 18.92 -1.84
N GLU A 127 -0.20 19.71 -2.84
CA GLU A 127 -1.41 20.55 -2.81
C GLU A 127 -2.67 19.67 -2.74
N LEU A 128 -2.72 18.60 -3.52
CA LEU A 128 -3.84 17.66 -3.52
C LEU A 128 -3.95 16.91 -2.18
N LEU A 129 -2.82 16.47 -1.61
CA LEU A 129 -2.77 15.86 -0.28
C LEU A 129 -3.33 16.80 0.80
N GLN A 130 -2.90 18.06 0.76
CA GLN A 130 -3.37 19.08 1.70
C GLN A 130 -4.87 19.32 1.57
N GLU A 131 -5.40 19.38 0.35
CA GLU A 131 -6.83 19.49 0.09
C GLU A 131 -7.59 18.29 0.72
N LYS A 132 -7.07 17.07 0.55
CA LYS A 132 -7.70 15.86 1.14
C LYS A 132 -7.64 15.88 2.67
N ILE A 133 -6.53 16.27 3.28
CA ILE A 133 -6.44 16.44 4.75
C ILE A 133 -7.47 17.47 5.25
N GLN A 134 -7.71 18.53 4.50
CA GLN A 134 -8.66 19.56 4.87
C GLN A 134 -10.12 19.11 4.72
N THR A 135 -10.46 18.46 3.61
CA THR A 135 -11.83 18.06 3.26
C THR A 135 -12.28 16.82 4.03
N ILE A 136 -11.42 15.82 4.15
CA ILE A 136 -11.70 14.58 4.88
C ILE A 136 -11.58 14.82 6.40
N GLY A 137 -10.65 15.68 6.81
CA GLY A 137 -10.52 16.05 8.22
C GLY A 137 -9.58 15.18 9.02
N GLU A 138 -8.89 14.21 8.40
CA GLU A 138 -7.93 13.30 9.02
C GLU A 138 -6.49 13.59 8.62
N ASN A 139 -5.52 13.06 9.41
CA ASN A 139 -4.14 12.96 8.99
C ASN A 139 -4.04 11.94 7.86
N ILE A 140 -3.59 12.37 6.69
CA ILE A 140 -3.35 11.50 5.52
C ILE A 140 -1.87 11.61 5.18
N LYS A 141 -1.22 10.48 4.91
CA LYS A 141 0.21 10.43 4.62
C LYS A 141 0.49 9.42 3.51
N ILE A 142 1.16 9.85 2.44
CA ILE A 142 1.82 8.92 1.52
C ILE A 142 3.04 8.40 2.26
N ARG A 143 3.05 7.08 2.54
CA ARG A 143 4.09 6.50 3.37
C ARG A 143 5.27 5.99 2.55
N ARG A 144 4.97 5.24 1.51
CA ARG A 144 5.95 4.59 0.64
C ARG A 144 5.31 4.16 -0.67
N PHE A 145 6.13 4.00 -1.68
CA PHE A 145 5.76 3.33 -2.91
C PHE A 145 6.94 2.54 -3.45
N GLU A 146 6.66 1.61 -4.35
CA GLU A 146 7.65 0.92 -5.16
C GLU A 146 7.15 0.88 -6.60
N ARG A 147 8.02 1.21 -7.56
CA ARG A 147 7.76 1.18 -8.99
C ARG A 147 8.65 0.14 -9.65
N MET A 148 8.09 -0.63 -10.57
CA MET A 148 8.80 -1.64 -11.34
C MET A 148 8.53 -1.47 -12.82
N GLU A 149 9.52 -1.80 -13.66
CA GLU A 149 9.43 -1.85 -15.11
C GLU A 149 9.56 -3.28 -15.61
N GLY A 150 8.96 -3.58 -16.77
CA GLY A 150 8.86 -4.90 -17.35
C GLY A 150 7.46 -5.48 -17.23
N ALA A 151 7.30 -6.78 -17.42
CA ALA A 151 6.00 -7.43 -17.29
C ALA A 151 5.54 -7.41 -15.81
N CYS A 152 4.58 -6.53 -15.49
CA CYS A 152 4.09 -6.30 -14.14
C CYS A 152 2.64 -6.76 -13.97
N VAL A 153 2.33 -7.38 -12.84
CA VAL A 153 0.95 -7.68 -12.44
C VAL A 153 0.70 -7.15 -11.04
N ALA A 154 -0.36 -6.38 -10.89
CA ALA A 154 -0.78 -5.76 -9.64
C ALA A 154 -2.03 -6.47 -9.07
N TYR A 155 -2.09 -6.55 -7.75
CA TYR A 155 -3.21 -7.13 -7.01
C TYR A 155 -3.46 -6.38 -5.71
N VAL A 156 -4.72 -6.06 -5.46
CA VAL A 156 -5.17 -5.44 -4.20
C VAL A 156 -6.04 -6.45 -3.45
N HIS A 157 -5.62 -6.80 -2.25
CA HIS A 157 -6.29 -7.77 -1.39
C HIS A 157 -7.15 -7.09 -0.32
N ALA A 158 -8.32 -7.69 -0.04
CA ALA A 158 -9.20 -7.32 1.07
C ALA A 158 -9.47 -5.79 1.13
N GLY A 159 -9.81 -5.17 -0.01
CA GLY A 159 -10.17 -3.75 -0.06
C GLY A 159 -9.04 -2.79 0.29
N GLY A 160 -7.79 -3.16 -0.01
CA GLY A 160 -6.61 -2.33 0.28
C GLY A 160 -5.91 -2.67 1.59
N LYS A 161 -6.25 -3.79 2.23
CA LYS A 161 -5.45 -4.28 3.37
C LYS A 161 -4.01 -4.59 2.94
N SER A 162 -3.85 -5.25 1.79
CA SER A 162 -2.54 -5.49 1.19
C SER A 162 -2.57 -5.14 -0.30
N GLY A 163 -1.51 -4.50 -0.77
CA GLY A 163 -1.19 -4.31 -2.18
C GLY A 163 0.03 -5.13 -2.56
N VAL A 164 -0.04 -5.83 -3.68
CA VAL A 164 1.05 -6.66 -4.19
C VAL A 164 1.36 -6.28 -5.63
N LEU A 165 2.63 -6.10 -5.92
CA LEU A 165 3.16 -5.91 -7.26
C LEU A 165 4.16 -7.03 -7.54
N VAL A 166 3.95 -7.75 -8.64
CA VAL A 166 4.85 -8.81 -9.10
C VAL A 166 5.41 -8.44 -10.46
N ASN A 167 6.71 -8.58 -10.61
CA ASN A 167 7.44 -8.38 -11.86
C ASN A 167 7.93 -9.73 -12.39
N PHE A 168 7.80 -9.91 -13.71
CA PHE A 168 8.16 -11.14 -14.40
C PHE A 168 9.19 -10.88 -15.49
N THR A 169 10.09 -11.82 -15.67
CA THR A 169 10.88 -11.97 -16.90
C THR A 169 10.17 -13.00 -17.79
N THR A 170 9.80 -12.59 -19.01
CA THR A 170 9.03 -13.43 -19.91
C THR A 170 9.25 -13.04 -21.37
N ASP A 171 9.14 -14.00 -22.26
CA ASP A 171 9.04 -13.81 -23.72
C ASP A 171 7.60 -13.95 -24.23
N ILE A 172 6.65 -14.12 -23.32
CA ILE A 172 5.20 -14.23 -23.59
C ILE A 172 4.58 -12.84 -23.56
N ALA A 173 3.64 -12.59 -24.47
CA ALA A 173 2.85 -11.35 -24.42
C ALA A 173 1.99 -11.29 -23.14
N VAL A 174 1.98 -10.12 -22.51
CA VAL A 174 1.17 -9.89 -21.29
C VAL A 174 -0.30 -9.70 -21.69
N ASN A 175 -0.97 -10.83 -21.92
CA ASN A 175 -2.38 -10.93 -22.24
C ASN A 175 -3.22 -11.25 -20.99
N ASP A 176 -4.53 -11.39 -21.15
CA ASP A 176 -5.47 -11.67 -20.04
C ASP A 176 -5.14 -12.98 -19.31
N GLU A 177 -4.64 -14.02 -20.01
CA GLU A 177 -4.28 -15.29 -19.40
C GLU A 177 -3.02 -15.17 -18.55
N PHE A 178 -2.02 -14.41 -19.04
CA PHE A 178 -0.83 -14.07 -18.27
C PHE A 178 -1.18 -13.24 -17.03
N ILE A 179 -2.05 -12.22 -17.19
CA ILE A 179 -2.51 -11.37 -16.09
C ILE A 179 -3.27 -12.21 -15.04
N ALA A 180 -4.10 -13.16 -15.46
CA ALA A 180 -4.81 -14.07 -14.54
C ALA A 180 -3.82 -14.92 -13.73
N TYR A 181 -2.80 -15.50 -14.36
CA TYR A 181 -1.71 -16.21 -13.70
C TYR A 181 -0.98 -15.30 -12.71
N GLY A 182 -0.56 -14.11 -13.14
CA GLY A 182 0.15 -13.17 -12.28
C GLY A 182 -0.67 -12.73 -11.06
N LYS A 183 -1.99 -12.57 -11.21
CA LYS A 183 -2.91 -12.32 -10.09
C LYS A 183 -2.99 -13.47 -9.11
N ASP A 184 -2.92 -14.71 -9.59
CA ASP A 184 -2.89 -15.90 -8.74
C ASP A 184 -1.60 -15.95 -7.89
N VAL A 185 -0.46 -15.64 -8.52
CA VAL A 185 0.82 -15.50 -7.80
C VAL A 185 0.77 -14.35 -6.77
N ALA A 186 0.25 -13.20 -7.15
CA ALA A 186 0.12 -12.05 -6.24
C ALA A 186 -0.84 -12.35 -5.07
N MET A 187 -1.91 -13.10 -5.31
CA MET A 187 -2.84 -13.54 -4.28
C MET A 187 -2.15 -14.54 -3.31
N GLN A 188 -1.32 -15.46 -3.79
CA GLN A 188 -0.51 -16.33 -2.96
C GLN A 188 0.35 -15.52 -1.98
N ILE A 189 1.06 -14.50 -2.49
CA ILE A 189 1.91 -13.62 -1.70
C ILE A 189 1.10 -12.87 -0.62
N ALA A 190 -0.08 -12.36 -0.98
CA ALA A 190 -0.96 -11.68 -0.05
C ALA A 190 -1.51 -12.60 1.03
N ALA A 191 -1.90 -13.84 0.67
CA ALA A 191 -2.56 -14.79 1.56
C ALA A 191 -1.60 -15.37 2.61
N LEU A 192 -0.36 -15.69 2.20
CA LEU A 192 0.63 -16.34 3.07
C LEU A 192 1.65 -15.38 3.69
N ASN A 193 1.54 -14.06 3.40
CA ASN A 193 2.52 -13.08 3.87
C ASN A 193 3.96 -13.49 3.53
N THR A 194 4.18 -13.93 2.29
CA THR A 194 5.43 -14.51 1.83
C THR A 194 6.57 -13.49 1.90
N PRO A 195 7.66 -13.75 2.63
CA PRO A 195 8.75 -12.78 2.78
C PRO A 195 9.81 -12.86 1.69
N TYR A 196 10.04 -14.03 1.09
CA TYR A 196 11.14 -14.27 0.15
C TYR A 196 10.64 -14.88 -1.16
N LEU A 197 11.34 -14.62 -2.26
CA LEU A 197 11.02 -15.22 -3.55
C LEU A 197 11.56 -16.65 -3.64
N THR A 198 12.85 -16.82 -3.34
CA THR A 198 13.58 -18.08 -3.40
C THR A 198 14.39 -18.33 -2.12
N GLU A 199 14.93 -19.51 -1.96
CA GLU A 199 15.87 -19.84 -0.86
C GLU A 199 17.11 -18.93 -0.86
N ALA A 200 17.58 -18.48 -2.04
CA ALA A 200 18.75 -17.62 -2.18
C ALA A 200 18.51 -16.19 -1.66
N ASP A 201 17.24 -15.77 -1.57
CA ASP A 201 16.86 -14.43 -1.07
C ASP A 201 16.76 -14.37 0.46
N VAL A 202 16.84 -15.53 1.13
CA VAL A 202 16.80 -15.57 2.59
C VAL A 202 18.17 -15.14 3.13
N PRO A 203 18.26 -14.07 3.96
CA PRO A 203 19.53 -13.64 4.54
C PRO A 203 20.18 -14.76 5.34
N ALA A 204 21.51 -14.92 5.19
CA ALA A 204 22.25 -15.98 5.87
C ALA A 204 22.08 -15.92 7.40
N GLU A 205 22.01 -14.71 7.97
CA GLU A 205 21.77 -14.47 9.39
C GLU A 205 20.40 -15.01 9.87
N VAL A 206 19.37 -14.94 9.03
CA VAL A 206 18.04 -15.49 9.33
C VAL A 206 18.14 -17.01 9.38
N ILE A 207 18.80 -17.62 8.40
CA ILE A 207 18.98 -19.08 8.36
C ILE A 207 19.80 -19.59 9.55
N GLU A 208 20.86 -18.91 9.92
CA GLU A 208 21.68 -19.30 11.08
C GLU A 208 20.88 -19.16 12.39
N HIS A 209 20.11 -18.08 12.54
CA HIS A 209 19.23 -17.90 13.68
C HIS A 209 18.17 -18.99 13.77
N GLU A 210 17.50 -19.30 12.68
CA GLU A 210 16.48 -20.37 12.61
C GLU A 210 17.08 -21.74 12.92
N LYS A 211 18.28 -22.05 12.40
CA LYS A 211 18.99 -23.30 12.73
C LYS A 211 19.27 -23.42 14.23
N GLU A 212 19.74 -22.33 14.87
CA GLU A 212 20.02 -22.34 16.30
C GLU A 212 18.75 -22.56 17.13
N VAL A 213 17.66 -21.83 16.80
CA VAL A 213 16.34 -22.00 17.44
C VAL A 213 15.85 -23.44 17.28
N MET A 214 15.89 -23.99 16.05
CA MET A 214 15.47 -25.36 15.76
C MET A 214 16.33 -26.39 16.47
N ARG A 215 17.64 -26.16 16.55
CA ARG A 215 18.56 -27.05 17.28
C ARG A 215 18.23 -27.10 18.76
N GLN A 216 17.99 -25.95 19.37
CA GLN A 216 17.61 -25.87 20.78
C GLN A 216 16.25 -26.58 21.04
N GLN A 217 15.28 -26.43 20.13
CA GLN A 217 14.01 -27.14 20.21
C GLN A 217 14.22 -28.68 20.17
N VAL A 218 15.04 -29.17 19.24
CA VAL A 218 15.33 -30.61 19.09
C VAL A 218 15.99 -31.18 20.34
N ILE A 219 16.91 -30.44 20.96
CA ILE A 219 17.56 -30.85 22.22
C ILE A 219 16.54 -30.88 23.36
N ASN A 220 15.70 -29.83 23.47
CA ASN A 220 14.64 -29.76 24.50
C ASN A 220 13.58 -30.87 24.33
N GLU A 221 13.35 -31.37 23.11
CA GLU A 221 12.53 -32.54 22.82
C GLU A 221 13.19 -33.86 23.28
N GLY A 222 14.40 -33.83 23.85
CA GLY A 222 15.13 -35.00 24.35
C GLY A 222 15.81 -35.84 23.23
N LYS A 223 16.02 -35.27 22.05
CA LYS A 223 16.75 -35.94 20.98
C LYS A 223 18.24 -35.85 21.22
N PRO A 224 19.01 -36.95 20.92
CA PRO A 224 20.46 -36.93 21.04
C PRO A 224 21.11 -35.82 20.19
N GLU A 225 22.07 -35.12 20.74
CA GLU A 225 22.77 -34.01 20.06
C GLU A 225 23.45 -34.48 18.74
N ALA A 226 23.93 -35.73 18.71
CA ALA A 226 24.55 -36.35 17.51
C ALA A 226 23.62 -36.42 16.27
N ILE A 227 22.29 -36.34 16.46
CA ILE A 227 21.33 -36.39 15.33
C ILE A 227 20.62 -35.03 15.15
N ALA A 228 20.84 -34.06 16.07
CA ALA A 228 20.17 -32.76 16.05
C ALA A 228 20.39 -32.06 14.72
N ASP A 229 21.60 -31.98 14.22
CA ASP A 229 21.93 -31.27 12.97
C ASP A 229 21.21 -31.87 11.76
N LYS A 230 21.07 -33.21 11.72
CA LYS A 230 20.30 -33.86 10.62
C LYS A 230 18.81 -33.52 10.68
N ILE A 231 18.23 -33.43 11.88
CA ILE A 231 16.84 -33.05 12.08
C ILE A 231 16.65 -31.58 11.71
N VAL A 232 17.58 -30.70 12.10
CA VAL A 232 17.58 -29.27 11.76
C VAL A 232 17.62 -29.05 10.25
N MET A 233 18.46 -29.79 9.51
CA MET A 233 18.48 -29.72 8.04
C MET A 233 17.14 -30.05 7.41
N GLY A 234 16.40 -31.04 7.94
CA GLY A 234 15.04 -31.34 7.51
C GLY A 234 14.03 -30.22 7.84
N LYS A 235 14.14 -29.64 9.04
CA LYS A 235 13.30 -28.52 9.48
C LYS A 235 13.56 -27.25 8.65
N ILE A 236 14.80 -26.95 8.26
CA ILE A 236 15.15 -25.84 7.36
C ILE A 236 14.52 -26.02 5.98
N GLY A 237 14.50 -27.24 5.43
CA GLY A 237 13.77 -27.50 4.19
C GLY A 237 12.27 -27.19 4.29
N LYS A 238 11.66 -27.41 5.46
CA LYS A 238 10.27 -26.99 5.72
C LYS A 238 10.14 -25.46 5.81
N PHE A 239 11.09 -24.78 6.47
CA PHE A 239 11.15 -23.33 6.56
C PHE A 239 11.14 -22.70 5.16
N TYR A 240 11.96 -23.19 4.22
CA TYR A 240 11.95 -22.69 2.83
C TYR A 240 10.61 -22.88 2.14
N LYS A 241 9.99 -24.05 2.28
CA LYS A 241 8.66 -24.34 1.72
C LYS A 241 7.56 -23.43 2.28
N GLU A 242 7.71 -22.92 3.49
CA GLU A 242 6.73 -22.04 4.11
C GLU A 242 7.00 -20.56 3.78
N ASN A 243 8.27 -20.17 3.58
CA ASN A 243 8.67 -18.76 3.48
C ASN A 243 9.16 -18.33 2.09
N CYS A 244 9.49 -19.28 1.18
CA CYS A 244 9.95 -18.94 -0.18
C CYS A 244 8.82 -19.19 -1.18
N LEU A 245 8.40 -18.14 -1.90
CA LEU A 245 7.26 -18.16 -2.80
C LEU A 245 7.26 -19.32 -3.77
N VAL A 246 8.40 -19.55 -4.44
CA VAL A 246 8.50 -20.59 -5.50
C VAL A 246 8.33 -22.01 -4.97
N ASP A 247 8.63 -22.24 -3.70
CA ASP A 247 8.59 -23.55 -3.03
C ASP A 247 7.30 -23.78 -2.25
N GLN A 248 6.48 -22.75 -2.06
CA GLN A 248 5.18 -22.85 -1.40
C GLN A 248 4.19 -23.69 -2.21
N GLU A 249 3.39 -24.50 -1.53
CA GLU A 249 2.20 -25.13 -2.11
C GLU A 249 1.20 -24.05 -2.56
N PHE A 250 0.66 -24.20 -3.77
CA PHE A 250 -0.26 -23.20 -4.31
C PHE A 250 -1.61 -23.24 -3.58
N VAL A 251 -2.04 -22.13 -3.03
CA VAL A 251 -3.27 -22.04 -2.19
C VAL A 251 -4.55 -22.46 -2.91
N LYS A 252 -4.59 -22.37 -4.26
CA LYS A 252 -5.74 -22.84 -5.06
C LYS A 252 -5.64 -24.29 -5.48
N ASP A 253 -4.43 -24.87 -5.47
CA ASP A 253 -4.17 -26.28 -5.83
C ASP A 253 -2.91 -26.79 -5.10
N ASN A 254 -3.10 -27.36 -3.92
CA ASN A 254 -2.01 -27.86 -3.06
C ASN A 254 -1.24 -29.08 -3.60
N LYS A 255 -1.59 -29.57 -4.80
CA LYS A 255 -0.86 -30.65 -5.48
C LYS A 255 0.35 -30.15 -6.25
N GLN A 256 0.53 -28.85 -6.37
CA GLN A 256 1.65 -28.22 -7.05
C GLN A 256 2.20 -27.04 -6.26
N THR A 257 3.49 -26.77 -6.43
CA THR A 257 4.12 -25.55 -5.92
C THR A 257 3.92 -24.39 -6.88
N ILE A 258 4.17 -23.16 -6.41
CA ILE A 258 4.15 -21.98 -7.28
C ILE A 258 5.14 -22.14 -8.43
N LYS A 259 6.32 -22.71 -8.21
CA LYS A 259 7.30 -23.04 -9.27
C LYS A 259 6.71 -23.97 -10.33
N GLN A 260 6.00 -25.03 -9.91
CA GLN A 260 5.36 -25.95 -10.84
C GLN A 260 4.21 -25.28 -11.59
N TYR A 261 3.39 -24.49 -10.90
CA TYR A 261 2.31 -23.70 -11.51
C TYR A 261 2.86 -22.73 -12.56
N THR A 262 3.92 -22.00 -12.24
CA THR A 262 4.62 -21.10 -13.19
C THR A 262 5.10 -21.84 -14.43
N ASN A 263 5.79 -22.97 -14.24
CA ASN A 263 6.29 -23.78 -15.35
C ASN A 263 5.18 -24.37 -16.23
N ASN A 264 4.08 -24.79 -15.62
CA ASN A 264 2.93 -25.33 -16.34
C ASN A 264 2.24 -24.23 -17.17
N THR A 265 2.07 -23.04 -16.58
CA THR A 265 1.51 -21.89 -17.28
C THR A 265 2.40 -21.43 -18.43
N ALA A 266 3.70 -21.33 -18.22
CA ALA A 266 4.67 -20.98 -19.26
C ALA A 266 4.57 -21.91 -20.48
N LYS A 267 4.51 -23.23 -20.24
CA LYS A 267 4.30 -24.24 -21.29
C LYS A 267 2.97 -24.08 -22.01
N ALA A 268 1.90 -23.81 -21.27
CA ALA A 268 0.55 -23.63 -21.85
C ALA A 268 0.48 -22.38 -22.73
N LEU A 269 1.17 -21.31 -22.35
CA LEU A 269 1.25 -20.06 -23.10
C LEU A 269 2.33 -20.05 -24.19
N GLY A 270 3.14 -21.11 -24.27
CA GLY A 270 4.09 -21.32 -25.37
C GLY A 270 5.39 -20.51 -25.26
N GLY A 271 5.88 -20.22 -24.04
CA GLY A 271 7.12 -19.49 -23.83
C GLY A 271 7.73 -19.76 -22.45
N SER A 272 8.41 -18.77 -21.92
CA SER A 272 9.07 -18.81 -20.61
C SER A 272 8.51 -17.75 -19.67
N ILE A 273 8.38 -18.09 -18.40
CA ILE A 273 7.99 -17.18 -17.31
C ILE A 273 8.91 -17.43 -16.13
N GLU A 274 9.48 -16.36 -15.62
CA GLU A 274 10.19 -16.33 -14.34
C GLU A 274 9.63 -15.21 -13.47
N ILE A 275 9.36 -15.48 -12.20
CA ILE A 275 9.02 -14.46 -11.21
C ILE A 275 10.34 -13.78 -10.85
N ALA A 276 10.54 -12.53 -11.26
CA ALA A 276 11.79 -11.82 -11.08
C ALA A 276 11.87 -11.12 -9.71
N LYS A 277 10.78 -10.48 -9.31
CA LYS A 277 10.68 -9.72 -8.05
C LYS A 277 9.22 -9.56 -7.65
N PHE A 278 8.96 -9.41 -6.39
CA PHE A 278 7.68 -8.91 -5.90
C PHE A 278 7.87 -7.94 -4.74
N VAL A 279 6.87 -7.09 -4.52
CA VAL A 279 6.73 -6.25 -3.33
C VAL A 279 5.31 -6.38 -2.82
N ARG A 280 5.17 -6.57 -1.52
CA ARG A 280 3.91 -6.54 -0.79
C ARG A 280 3.96 -5.45 0.26
N PHE A 281 3.01 -4.56 0.23
CA PHE A 281 2.74 -3.64 1.34
C PHE A 281 1.47 -4.06 2.07
N GLU A 282 1.52 -4.04 3.38
CA GLU A 282 0.33 -4.12 4.22
C GLU A 282 0.10 -2.76 4.87
N LYS A 283 -1.13 -2.27 4.82
CA LYS A 283 -1.47 -0.97 5.40
C LYS A 283 -1.13 -0.92 6.88
N GLY A 284 -0.44 0.12 7.31
CA GLY A 284 -0.08 0.33 8.71
C GLY A 284 0.94 -0.66 9.28
N GLU A 285 1.59 -1.49 8.45
CA GLU A 285 2.60 -2.44 8.89
C GLU A 285 3.73 -1.73 9.65
N GLY A 286 4.00 -2.17 10.91
CA GLY A 286 5.02 -1.57 11.77
C GLY A 286 4.66 -0.19 12.35
N ILE A 287 3.46 0.33 12.10
CA ILE A 287 2.96 1.53 12.79
C ILE A 287 2.25 1.09 14.07
N GLU A 288 2.60 1.74 15.18
CA GLU A 288 1.90 1.52 16.46
C GLU A 288 0.43 1.91 16.31
N LYS A 289 -0.48 0.96 16.60
CA LYS A 289 -1.91 1.23 16.53
C LYS A 289 -2.36 1.97 17.78
N ARG A 290 -3.25 2.94 17.63
CA ARG A 290 -3.93 3.58 18.75
C ARG A 290 -4.70 2.51 19.53
N ASN A 291 -4.39 2.38 20.82
CA ASN A 291 -5.18 1.57 21.73
C ASN A 291 -6.41 2.41 22.12
N ASP A 292 -7.48 2.30 21.34
CA ASP A 292 -8.76 2.90 21.70
C ASP A 292 -9.41 2.03 22.79
N ASP A 293 -9.09 2.33 24.05
CA ASP A 293 -9.86 1.79 25.17
C ASP A 293 -11.18 2.57 25.27
N PHE A 294 -12.14 2.14 24.43
CA PHE A 294 -13.47 2.74 24.36
C PHE A 294 -14.16 2.77 25.74
N ALA A 295 -13.88 1.79 26.61
CA ALA A 295 -14.42 1.75 27.96
C ALA A 295 -13.84 2.87 28.83
N ALA A 296 -12.54 3.13 28.73
CA ALA A 296 -11.88 4.23 29.44
C ALA A 296 -12.30 5.60 28.89
N GLU A 297 -12.50 5.72 27.59
CA GLU A 297 -12.98 6.97 26.96
C GLU A 297 -14.42 7.31 27.40
N VAL A 298 -15.31 6.35 27.39
CA VAL A 298 -16.69 6.51 27.90
C VAL A 298 -16.68 6.82 29.41
N ALA A 299 -15.83 6.17 30.19
CA ALA A 299 -15.71 6.44 31.63
C ALA A 299 -15.18 7.85 31.94
N SER A 300 -14.35 8.41 31.05
CA SER A 300 -13.84 9.79 31.18
C SER A 300 -14.84 10.87 30.77
N MET A 301 -15.94 10.51 30.10
CA MET A 301 -17.01 11.41 29.64
C MET A 301 -18.20 11.41 30.64
N MET A 302 -18.22 10.49 31.60
CA MET A 302 -19.20 10.40 32.70
C MET A 302 -18.69 11.05 33.98
#